data_946e15303217bbcf0beee658cc60c1c7
#
_entry.id   946e15303217bbcf0beee658cc60c1c7
#
_cell.length_a   1.000
_cell.length_b   1.000
_cell.length_c   1.000
_cell.angle_alpha   90.00
_cell.angle_beta   90.00
_cell.angle_gamma   90.00
#
_symmetry.space_group_name_H-M   'P 1'
#
loop_
_entity.id
_entity.type
_entity.pdbx_description
1 polymer ?
#
loop_
_entity_poly.entity_id
_entity_poly.type
_entity_poly.pdbx_seq_one_letter_code
_entity_poly.pdbx_strand_id
1 'polypeptide(L)'
;TEVRYYNRVVNLAEQHAKAIVDFATNFHDTTFIKEVNESEGNVVFDNLKTDKAGTTSSLAHVDLNATYEQITWGGLTPVVVTGVTPTITEIDKEYAVIHMSYVVESMNDKKSHYYQVDEYYNVTYNRSSETVKLLAFDRYQESFFDSGYISKDRNSISMGVTNEPAEYVTSEDYGILAFVRLGQLWMYKYNDSSLTNIFSYPQDSFSDARTLNTNLDINIADMDADGNIYFVVYGYMNRGEHEGKNGMSLYYYSAEDMTTQELFFVECDESYDIMKKETGRFTYYNAQTNKFYYLLDETLYE
;
A
#
# COMPACT_ATOMS: atom_id res chain seq x y z
N THR A 1 1.05 -30.33 8.03
CA THR A 1 0.25 -29.58 9.02
C THR A 1 -1.15 -29.41 8.43
N GLU A 2 -2.20 -29.78 9.19
CA GLU A 2 -3.60 -29.62 8.74
C GLU A 2 -3.96 -28.13 8.93
N VAL A 3 -4.19 -27.40 7.85
CA VAL A 3 -4.66 -26.00 7.89
C VAL A 3 -6.19 -26.02 7.93
N ARG A 4 -6.79 -25.35 8.93
CA ARG A 4 -8.23 -25.23 9.07
C ARG A 4 -8.65 -23.80 8.72
N TYR A 5 -9.46 -23.68 7.68
CA TYR A 5 -10.09 -22.42 7.32
C TYR A 5 -11.46 -22.33 8.01
N TYR A 6 -11.71 -21.19 8.66
CA TYR A 6 -13.00 -20.91 9.28
C TYR A 6 -13.69 -19.81 8.48
N ASN A 7 -14.84 -20.14 7.90
CA ASN A 7 -15.69 -19.18 7.23
C ASN A 7 -16.95 -18.95 8.07
N ARG A 8 -17.32 -17.69 8.22
CA ARG A 8 -18.60 -17.30 8.82
C ARG A 8 -19.61 -17.05 7.73
N VAL A 9 -20.71 -17.78 7.74
CA VAL A 9 -21.84 -17.55 6.84
C VAL A 9 -22.93 -16.81 7.61
N VAL A 10 -23.31 -15.63 7.15
CA VAL A 10 -24.35 -14.80 7.74
C VAL A 10 -25.50 -14.69 6.75
N ASN A 11 -26.71 -15.06 7.19
CA ASN A 11 -27.90 -14.84 6.38
C ASN A 11 -28.45 -13.44 6.64
N LEU A 12 -28.28 -12.56 5.67
CA LEU A 12 -28.76 -11.17 5.69
C LEU A 12 -29.74 -10.91 4.56
N ALA A 13 -30.65 -9.97 4.78
CA ALA A 13 -31.46 -9.45 3.68
C ALA A 13 -30.58 -8.66 2.71
N GLU A 14 -30.84 -8.77 1.42
CA GLU A 14 -30.09 -8.06 0.35
C GLU A 14 -30.04 -6.56 0.59
N GLN A 15 -31.13 -5.95 1.04
CA GLN A 15 -31.22 -4.53 1.35
C GLN A 15 -30.22 -4.09 2.44
N HIS A 16 -29.88 -5.00 3.39
CA HIS A 16 -28.93 -4.68 4.45
C HIS A 16 -27.52 -4.48 3.86
N ALA A 17 -27.02 -5.43 3.10
CA ALA A 17 -25.69 -5.31 2.47
C ALA A 17 -25.64 -4.12 1.51
N LYS A 18 -26.72 -3.93 0.72
CA LYS A 18 -26.83 -2.79 -0.21
C LYS A 18 -26.78 -1.45 0.53
N ALA A 19 -27.54 -1.26 1.62
CA ALA A 19 -27.56 -0.01 2.37
C ALA A 19 -26.17 0.35 2.95
N ILE A 20 -25.43 -0.66 3.42
CA ILE A 20 -24.08 -0.49 3.93
C ILE A 20 -23.11 -0.03 2.82
N VAL A 21 -23.13 -0.69 1.66
CA VAL A 21 -22.30 -0.35 0.52
C VAL A 21 -22.68 1.03 -0.04
N ASP A 22 -23.95 1.32 -0.21
CA ASP A 22 -24.44 2.62 -0.67
C ASP A 22 -23.99 3.76 0.26
N PHE A 23 -24.04 3.55 1.58
CA PHE A 23 -23.55 4.52 2.55
C PHE A 23 -22.05 4.80 2.40
N ALA A 24 -21.21 3.74 2.36
CA ALA A 24 -19.77 3.89 2.21
C ALA A 24 -19.41 4.57 0.88
N THR A 25 -20.08 4.20 -0.21
CA THR A 25 -19.89 4.84 -1.53
C THR A 25 -20.27 6.32 -1.50
N ASN A 26 -21.41 6.66 -0.90
CA ASN A 26 -21.83 8.06 -0.78
C ASN A 26 -20.86 8.89 0.08
N PHE A 27 -20.33 8.31 1.16
CA PHE A 27 -19.32 8.99 1.98
C PHE A 27 -18.04 9.21 1.16
N HIS A 28 -17.55 8.17 0.50
CA HIS A 28 -16.38 8.23 -0.40
C HIS A 28 -16.57 9.33 -1.45
N ASP A 29 -17.63 9.30 -2.24
CA ASP A 29 -17.88 10.26 -3.30
C ASP A 29 -17.95 11.69 -2.76
N THR A 30 -18.54 11.89 -1.58
CA THR A 30 -18.65 13.19 -0.93
C THR A 30 -17.30 13.75 -0.52
N THR A 31 -16.30 12.90 -0.20
CA THR A 31 -14.95 13.38 0.13
C THR A 31 -14.26 14.09 -1.04
N PHE A 32 -14.64 13.82 -2.28
CA PHE A 32 -14.08 14.46 -3.48
C PHE A 32 -14.76 15.79 -3.85
N ILE A 33 -15.84 16.16 -3.14
CA ILE A 33 -16.60 17.39 -3.42
C ILE A 33 -16.14 18.50 -2.47
N LYS A 34 -15.23 19.37 -2.94
CA LYS A 34 -14.65 20.46 -2.10
C LYS A 34 -15.59 21.63 -1.83
N GLU A 35 -16.55 21.89 -2.74
CA GLU A 35 -17.42 23.07 -2.69
C GLU A 35 -18.69 22.83 -1.84
N VAL A 36 -18.84 21.69 -1.23
CA VAL A 36 -19.99 21.41 -0.40
C VAL A 36 -19.84 22.16 0.91
N ASN A 37 -20.86 22.96 1.22
CA ASN A 37 -20.94 23.67 2.49
C ASN A 37 -20.83 22.69 3.66
N GLU A 38 -20.02 23.04 4.65
CA GLU A 38 -20.05 22.46 5.99
C GLU A 38 -21.46 22.70 6.57
N SER A 39 -22.41 21.84 6.22
CA SER A 39 -23.82 22.01 6.57
C SER A 39 -24.48 20.69 6.93
N GLU A 40 -25.46 20.75 7.78
CA GLU A 40 -26.33 19.63 8.15
C GLU A 40 -26.89 18.94 6.90
N GLY A 41 -26.84 17.61 6.87
CA GLY A 41 -27.23 16.79 5.72
C GLY A 41 -26.09 16.40 4.78
N ASN A 42 -24.85 16.90 5.02
CA ASN A 42 -23.66 16.40 4.35
C ASN A 42 -23.15 15.16 5.10
N VAL A 43 -23.09 14.01 4.43
CA VAL A 43 -22.75 12.73 5.05
C VAL A 43 -21.35 12.73 5.70
N VAL A 44 -20.38 13.47 5.15
CA VAL A 44 -19.06 13.62 5.75
C VAL A 44 -19.15 14.50 7.00
N PHE A 45 -19.73 15.69 6.86
CA PHE A 45 -19.84 16.65 7.96
C PHE A 45 -20.60 16.09 9.16
N ASP A 46 -21.73 15.42 8.92
CA ASP A 46 -22.59 14.84 9.96
C ASP A 46 -21.92 13.70 10.76
N ASN A 47 -20.85 13.10 10.22
CA ASN A 47 -20.11 12.02 10.87
C ASN A 47 -18.78 12.44 11.48
N LEU A 48 -18.34 13.71 11.32
CA LEU A 48 -17.15 14.21 11.96
C LEU A 48 -17.30 14.29 13.48
N LYS A 49 -16.22 13.97 14.19
CA LYS A 49 -16.12 14.11 15.65
C LYS A 49 -15.59 15.51 15.99
N THR A 50 -16.47 16.51 15.98
CA THR A 50 -16.14 17.95 16.06
C THR A 50 -15.46 18.42 17.35
N ASP A 51 -15.43 17.58 18.40
CA ASP A 51 -14.94 17.96 19.73
C ASP A 51 -13.41 17.94 19.89
N LYS A 52 -12.70 17.52 18.87
CA LYS A 52 -11.23 17.46 18.89
C LYS A 52 -10.68 18.18 17.66
N ALA A 53 -9.97 19.29 17.90
CA ALA A 53 -9.12 19.87 16.86
C ALA A 53 -8.26 18.77 16.25
N GLY A 54 -8.32 18.61 14.93
CA GLY A 54 -7.71 17.52 14.21
C GLY A 54 -6.28 17.25 14.67
N THR A 55 -6.05 16.01 15.10
CA THR A 55 -4.74 15.55 15.57
C THR A 55 -3.82 15.14 14.42
N THR A 56 -4.36 15.05 13.20
CA THR A 56 -3.61 14.65 12.00
C THR A 56 -2.84 15.82 11.43
N SER A 57 -1.51 15.73 11.47
CA SER A 57 -0.61 16.71 10.86
C SER A 57 -0.34 16.44 9.37
N SER A 58 -0.79 15.31 8.83
CA SER A 58 -0.53 14.91 7.45
C SER A 58 -1.76 14.18 6.86
N LEU A 59 -1.81 14.09 5.54
CA LEU A 59 -2.82 13.31 4.82
C LEU A 59 -2.49 11.80 4.74
N ALA A 60 -1.37 11.36 5.33
CA ALA A 60 -0.98 9.95 5.32
C ALA A 60 -2.03 9.05 6.00
N HIS A 61 -2.61 9.53 7.09
CA HIS A 61 -3.75 8.89 7.75
C HIS A 61 -4.79 9.95 8.14
N VAL A 62 -6.03 9.75 7.75
CA VAL A 62 -7.16 10.63 8.04
C VAL A 62 -8.29 9.79 8.61
N ASP A 63 -8.86 10.22 9.74
CA ASP A 63 -9.98 9.58 10.44
C ASP A 63 -11.12 10.58 10.73
N LEU A 64 -12.16 10.16 11.46
CA LEU A 64 -13.29 11.02 11.83
C LEU A 64 -12.94 12.17 12.81
N ASN A 65 -11.71 12.19 13.38
CA ASN A 65 -11.26 13.30 14.20
C ASN A 65 -10.54 14.38 13.38
N ALA A 66 -10.36 14.17 12.08
CA ALA A 66 -9.78 15.14 11.15
C ALA A 66 -10.76 16.30 10.90
N THR A 67 -10.23 17.41 10.38
CA THR A 67 -11.09 18.51 9.91
C THR A 67 -11.82 18.14 8.62
N TYR A 68 -12.91 18.83 8.31
CA TYR A 68 -13.62 18.65 7.03
C TYR A 68 -12.66 18.84 5.85
N GLU A 69 -11.80 19.87 5.90
CA GLU A 69 -10.78 20.11 4.86
C GLU A 69 -9.84 18.92 4.68
N GLN A 70 -9.38 18.29 5.77
CA GLN A 70 -8.49 17.12 5.69
C GLN A 70 -9.20 15.90 5.10
N ILE A 71 -10.44 15.63 5.50
CA ILE A 71 -11.23 14.53 4.92
C ILE A 71 -11.50 14.77 3.43
N THR A 72 -11.72 16.02 3.03
CA THR A 72 -11.89 16.41 1.63
C THR A 72 -10.55 16.73 0.93
N TRP A 73 -9.48 16.02 1.30
CA TRP A 73 -8.17 16.01 0.66
C TRP A 73 -7.30 17.26 0.86
N GLY A 74 -7.62 18.15 1.78
CA GLY A 74 -6.80 19.33 2.06
C GLY A 74 -6.50 20.17 0.82
N GLY A 75 -5.24 20.46 0.57
CA GLY A 75 -4.77 21.18 -0.62
C GLY A 75 -4.72 20.35 -1.91
N LEU A 76 -4.92 19.02 -1.85
CA LEU A 76 -4.90 18.17 -3.04
C LEU A 76 -6.22 18.28 -3.83
N THR A 77 -6.14 18.08 -5.14
CA THR A 77 -7.28 17.93 -6.05
C THR A 77 -7.21 16.57 -6.74
N PRO A 78 -7.47 15.48 -6.00
CA PRO A 78 -7.29 14.15 -6.52
C PRO A 78 -8.34 13.80 -7.57
N VAL A 79 -7.91 13.00 -8.55
CA VAL A 79 -8.77 12.34 -9.53
C VAL A 79 -8.51 10.84 -9.43
N VAL A 80 -9.58 10.06 -9.28
CA VAL A 80 -9.47 8.61 -9.23
C VAL A 80 -9.08 8.08 -10.61
N VAL A 81 -8.00 7.26 -10.67
CA VAL A 81 -7.47 6.70 -11.92
C VAL A 81 -7.68 5.19 -12.06
N THR A 82 -8.13 4.53 -10.98
CA THR A 82 -8.49 3.11 -10.97
C THR A 82 -9.99 2.94 -10.71
N GLY A 83 -10.51 1.72 -10.92
CA GLY A 83 -11.86 1.41 -10.41
C GLY A 83 -11.88 1.42 -8.88
N VAL A 84 -12.92 1.97 -8.27
CA VAL A 84 -13.19 1.85 -6.84
C VAL A 84 -14.28 0.80 -6.66
N THR A 85 -13.94 -0.28 -5.95
CA THR A 85 -14.89 -1.37 -5.67
C THR A 85 -15.02 -1.53 -4.16
N PRO A 86 -16.17 -1.16 -3.57
CA PRO A 86 -16.45 -1.42 -2.17
C PRO A 86 -16.48 -2.93 -1.90
N THR A 87 -15.61 -3.39 -1.00
CA THR A 87 -15.51 -4.80 -0.61
C THR A 87 -15.91 -4.95 0.84
N ILE A 88 -16.93 -5.75 1.13
CA ILE A 88 -17.29 -6.10 2.49
C ILE A 88 -16.28 -7.16 2.98
N THR A 89 -15.39 -6.78 3.88
CA THR A 89 -14.36 -7.67 4.45
C THR A 89 -14.87 -8.39 5.69
N GLU A 90 -15.79 -7.79 6.41
CA GLU A 90 -16.46 -8.40 7.56
C GLU A 90 -17.93 -7.96 7.60
N ILE A 91 -18.85 -8.89 7.93
CA ILE A 91 -20.26 -8.60 8.10
C ILE A 91 -20.90 -9.47 9.18
N ASP A 92 -21.73 -8.87 10.00
CA ASP A 92 -22.62 -9.50 10.97
C ASP A 92 -24.03 -8.91 10.87
N LYS A 93 -24.92 -9.32 11.77
CA LYS A 93 -26.33 -8.88 11.79
C LYS A 93 -26.51 -7.37 11.94
N GLU A 94 -25.59 -6.68 12.60
CA GLU A 94 -25.69 -5.28 12.94
C GLU A 94 -24.37 -4.50 12.64
N TYR A 95 -23.35 -5.17 12.15
CA TYR A 95 -22.02 -4.62 11.96
C TYR A 95 -21.41 -5.06 10.64
N ALA A 96 -20.67 -4.18 9.98
CA ALA A 96 -19.87 -4.52 8.82
C ALA A 96 -18.62 -3.65 8.73
N VAL A 97 -17.59 -4.19 8.07
CA VAL A 97 -16.40 -3.47 7.62
C VAL A 97 -16.37 -3.47 6.10
N ILE A 98 -16.25 -2.29 5.52
CA ILE A 98 -16.05 -2.11 4.08
C ILE A 98 -14.65 -1.59 3.86
N HIS A 99 -13.96 -2.14 2.87
CA HIS A 99 -12.66 -1.69 2.39
C HIS A 99 -12.77 -1.24 0.93
N MET A 100 -12.12 -0.12 0.61
CA MET A 100 -11.94 0.38 -0.74
C MET A 100 -10.46 0.66 -0.96
N SER A 101 -9.89 0.08 -2.02
CA SER A 101 -8.49 0.29 -2.41
C SER A 101 -8.46 0.84 -3.83
N TYR A 102 -7.75 1.94 -4.05
CA TYR A 102 -7.72 2.63 -5.34
C TYR A 102 -6.50 3.55 -5.45
N VAL A 103 -6.24 4.04 -6.66
CA VAL A 103 -5.19 5.03 -6.92
C VAL A 103 -5.81 6.35 -7.34
N VAL A 104 -5.27 7.43 -6.81
CA VAL A 104 -5.60 8.79 -7.24
C VAL A 104 -4.37 9.47 -7.86
N GLU A 105 -4.63 10.32 -8.85
CA GLU A 105 -3.68 11.29 -9.39
C GLU A 105 -4.00 12.67 -8.82
N SER A 106 -2.98 13.41 -8.41
CA SER A 106 -3.12 14.81 -8.04
C SER A 106 -2.01 15.64 -8.67
N MET A 107 -2.37 16.79 -9.24
CA MET A 107 -1.41 17.72 -9.83
C MET A 107 -0.79 18.61 -8.75
N ASN A 108 0.53 18.63 -8.67
CA ASN A 108 1.26 19.58 -7.87
C ASN A 108 2.41 20.17 -8.72
N ASP A 109 2.59 21.49 -8.69
CA ASP A 109 3.63 22.22 -9.49
C ASP A 109 3.70 21.76 -10.96
N LYS A 110 2.55 21.50 -11.58
CA LYS A 110 2.39 20.99 -12.96
C LYS A 110 2.96 19.59 -13.20
N LYS A 111 3.15 18.80 -12.14
CA LYS A 111 3.52 17.39 -12.22
C LYS A 111 2.40 16.55 -11.65
N SER A 112 2.15 15.41 -12.27
CA SER A 112 1.25 14.39 -11.74
C SER A 112 1.96 13.58 -10.67
N HIS A 113 1.32 13.45 -9.52
CA HIS A 113 1.73 12.54 -8.44
C HIS A 113 0.62 11.54 -8.20
N TYR A 114 0.99 10.30 -8.03
CA TYR A 114 0.05 9.20 -7.80
C TYR A 114 0.13 8.75 -6.35
N TYR A 115 -1.04 8.38 -5.81
CA TYR A 115 -1.16 7.92 -4.43
C TYR A 115 -2.00 6.65 -4.40
N GLN A 116 -1.49 5.63 -3.72
CA GLN A 116 -2.27 4.49 -3.29
C GLN A 116 -3.13 4.92 -2.11
N VAL A 117 -4.39 4.57 -2.12
CA VAL A 117 -5.37 4.92 -1.08
C VAL A 117 -6.12 3.68 -0.64
N ASP A 118 -6.20 3.51 0.67
CA ASP A 118 -6.98 2.47 1.33
C ASP A 118 -7.95 3.10 2.33
N GLU A 119 -9.24 2.87 2.14
CA GLU A 119 -10.30 3.37 3.02
C GLU A 119 -11.01 2.22 3.72
N TYR A 120 -11.22 2.38 5.01
CA TYR A 120 -11.93 1.42 5.86
C TYR A 120 -13.12 2.10 6.52
N TYR A 121 -14.29 1.48 6.40
CA TYR A 121 -15.54 1.94 6.96
C TYR A 121 -16.09 0.91 7.94
N ASN A 122 -16.12 1.25 9.22
CA ASN A 122 -16.77 0.44 10.24
C ASN A 122 -18.19 0.99 10.47
N VAL A 123 -19.19 0.21 10.16
CA VAL A 123 -20.58 0.66 10.19
C VAL A 123 -21.45 -0.29 11.00
N THR A 124 -22.55 0.28 11.57
CA THR A 124 -23.67 -0.51 12.09
C THR A 124 -24.92 -0.26 11.27
N TYR A 125 -25.76 -1.27 11.20
CA TYR A 125 -27.06 -1.22 10.53
C TYR A 125 -28.20 -1.45 11.51
N ASN A 126 -29.11 -0.50 11.62
CA ASN A 126 -30.32 -0.64 12.41
C ASN A 126 -31.46 -1.17 11.52
N ARG A 127 -31.90 -2.41 11.79
CA ARG A 127 -32.94 -3.09 11.00
C ARG A 127 -34.32 -2.47 11.14
N SER A 128 -34.60 -1.84 12.28
CA SER A 128 -35.94 -1.25 12.55
C SER A 128 -36.15 0.08 11.84
N SER A 129 -35.08 0.88 11.71
CA SER A 129 -35.12 2.18 11.04
C SER A 129 -34.50 2.13 9.65
N GLU A 130 -33.91 1.00 9.24
CA GLU A 130 -33.19 0.81 7.98
C GLU A 130 -32.07 1.85 7.79
N THR A 131 -31.39 2.25 8.88
CA THR A 131 -30.37 3.30 8.87
C THR A 131 -28.97 2.72 9.10
N VAL A 132 -27.99 3.26 8.40
CA VAL A 132 -26.56 2.99 8.60
C VAL A 132 -25.97 4.09 9.48
N LYS A 133 -25.13 3.70 10.43
CA LYS A 133 -24.35 4.60 11.27
C LYS A 133 -22.86 4.28 11.14
N LEU A 134 -22.05 5.28 10.83
CA LEU A 134 -20.60 5.18 10.79
C LEU A 134 -20.04 5.18 12.22
N LEU A 135 -19.26 4.18 12.55
CA LEU A 135 -18.56 4.06 13.84
C LEU A 135 -17.12 4.57 13.76
N ALA A 136 -16.42 4.20 12.68
CA ALA A 136 -15.08 4.63 12.37
C ALA A 136 -14.89 4.71 10.84
N PHE A 137 -14.03 5.61 10.45
CA PHE A 137 -13.49 5.79 9.12
C PHE A 137 -11.99 5.98 9.25
N ASP A 138 -11.24 5.29 8.44
CA ASP A 138 -9.79 5.45 8.32
C ASP A 138 -9.44 5.46 6.83
N ARG A 139 -8.72 6.49 6.39
CA ARG A 139 -8.11 6.57 5.07
C ARG A 139 -6.62 6.66 5.19
N TYR A 140 -5.91 5.68 4.64
CA TYR A 140 -4.48 5.64 4.50
C TYR A 140 -4.08 6.04 3.09
N GLN A 141 -3.02 6.85 2.98
CA GLN A 141 -2.55 7.36 1.71
C GLN A 141 -1.04 7.26 1.62
N GLU A 142 -0.54 6.70 0.53
CA GLU A 142 0.89 6.57 0.27
C GLU A 142 1.25 7.04 -1.14
N SER A 143 2.35 7.80 -1.26
CA SER A 143 2.85 8.27 -2.55
C SER A 143 3.58 7.16 -3.30
N PHE A 144 3.27 7.00 -4.58
CA PHE A 144 4.22 6.36 -5.49
C PHE A 144 5.45 7.26 -5.63
N PHE A 145 6.64 6.65 -5.64
CA PHE A 145 7.87 7.41 -5.76
C PHE A 145 8.11 7.82 -7.22
N ASP A 146 8.57 9.05 -7.42
CA ASP A 146 9.04 9.56 -8.70
C ASP A 146 10.23 10.50 -8.54
N SER A 147 10.90 10.84 -9.62
CA SER A 147 12.07 11.74 -9.61
C SER A 147 11.79 13.16 -9.08
N GLY A 148 10.53 13.55 -8.95
CA GLY A 148 10.11 14.83 -8.38
C GLY A 148 10.35 14.93 -6.88
N TYR A 149 10.53 13.81 -6.21
CA TYR A 149 10.85 13.74 -4.77
C TYR A 149 12.34 13.95 -4.45
N ILE A 150 13.20 14.05 -5.47
CA ILE A 150 14.61 14.42 -5.29
C ILE A 150 14.73 15.94 -5.24
N SER A 151 15.40 16.47 -4.22
CA SER A 151 15.63 17.91 -4.09
C SER A 151 16.44 18.47 -5.27
N LYS A 152 16.26 19.75 -5.59
CA LYS A 152 16.96 20.40 -6.73
C LYS A 152 18.48 20.42 -6.57
N ASP A 153 18.96 20.53 -5.34
CA ASP A 153 20.38 20.44 -4.97
C ASP A 153 20.88 19.00 -4.83
N ARG A 154 19.96 18.03 -4.99
CA ARG A 154 20.22 16.59 -4.94
C ARG A 154 20.81 16.08 -3.61
N ASN A 155 20.65 16.85 -2.54
CA ASN A 155 21.15 16.52 -1.21
C ASN A 155 20.12 15.78 -0.35
N SER A 156 18.88 15.68 -0.80
CA SER A 156 17.83 14.98 -0.08
C SER A 156 16.83 14.31 -1.02
N ILE A 157 16.28 13.21 -0.54
CA ILE A 157 15.20 12.46 -1.18
C ILE A 157 14.03 12.44 -0.22
N SER A 158 12.89 12.99 -0.63
CA SER A 158 11.65 12.87 0.12
C SER A 158 10.99 11.53 -0.21
N MET A 159 10.50 10.83 0.80
CA MET A 159 9.71 9.61 0.57
C MET A 159 8.24 9.90 0.24
N GLY A 160 7.87 11.19 0.16
CA GLY A 160 6.49 11.60 -0.08
C GLY A 160 5.59 11.35 1.13
N VAL A 161 4.31 11.17 0.89
CA VAL A 161 3.34 10.77 1.90
C VAL A 161 3.52 9.27 2.18
N THR A 162 3.68 8.87 3.43
CA THR A 162 3.87 7.47 3.83
C THR A 162 3.34 7.24 5.24
N ASN A 163 2.78 6.05 5.47
CA ASN A 163 2.30 5.59 6.77
C ASN A 163 3.38 4.83 7.56
N GLU A 164 4.33 4.23 6.85
CA GLU A 164 5.41 3.46 7.45
C GLU A 164 6.77 4.02 7.00
N PRO A 165 7.83 3.87 7.82
CA PRO A 165 9.19 4.19 7.41
C PRO A 165 9.56 3.39 6.15
N ALA A 166 10.18 4.04 5.18
CA ALA A 166 10.70 3.34 4.01
C ALA A 166 11.89 2.46 4.42
N GLU A 167 11.90 1.20 3.96
CA GLU A 167 13.08 0.36 4.07
C GLU A 167 14.16 0.86 3.13
N TYR A 168 15.39 0.97 3.63
CA TYR A 168 16.53 1.40 2.83
C TYR A 168 17.83 0.75 3.30
N VAL A 169 18.76 0.63 2.37
CA VAL A 169 20.15 0.27 2.63
C VAL A 169 21.08 1.26 1.94
N THR A 170 22.29 1.40 2.48
CA THR A 170 23.34 2.24 1.89
C THR A 170 24.59 1.41 1.65
N SER A 171 25.38 1.78 0.62
CA SER A 171 26.74 1.23 0.48
C SER A 171 27.62 1.64 1.66
N GLU A 172 28.72 0.93 1.88
CA GLU A 172 29.65 1.19 3.00
C GLU A 172 30.21 2.63 2.98
N ASP A 173 30.42 3.19 1.79
CA ASP A 173 30.91 4.55 1.59
C ASP A 173 29.79 5.62 1.56
N TYR A 174 28.53 5.20 1.76
CA TYR A 174 27.32 6.04 1.65
C TYR A 174 27.11 6.71 0.28
N GLY A 175 27.80 6.22 -0.75
CA GLY A 175 27.69 6.74 -2.12
C GLY A 175 26.43 6.28 -2.86
N ILE A 176 25.82 5.17 -2.41
CA ILE A 176 24.64 4.56 -3.00
C ILE A 176 23.57 4.34 -1.93
N LEU A 177 22.35 4.68 -2.25
CA LEU A 177 21.14 4.43 -1.46
C LEU A 177 20.18 3.57 -2.28
N ALA A 178 19.77 2.43 -1.75
CA ALA A 178 18.64 1.65 -2.29
C ALA A 178 17.48 1.67 -1.31
N PHE A 179 16.24 1.78 -1.81
CA PHE A 179 15.05 1.86 -0.99
C PHE A 179 13.82 1.28 -1.71
N VAL A 180 12.86 0.82 -0.90
CA VAL A 180 11.60 0.24 -1.39
C VAL A 180 10.44 1.20 -1.16
N ARG A 181 9.60 1.37 -2.19
CA ARG A 181 8.35 2.14 -2.11
C ARG A 181 7.26 1.48 -2.94
N LEU A 182 6.16 1.08 -2.30
CA LEU A 182 4.96 0.51 -2.94
C LEU A 182 5.28 -0.56 -3.99
N GLY A 183 6.05 -1.59 -3.60
CA GLY A 183 6.43 -2.68 -4.50
C GLY A 183 7.44 -2.30 -5.60
N GLN A 184 8.14 -1.19 -5.42
CA GLN A 184 9.20 -0.73 -6.32
C GLN A 184 10.52 -0.60 -5.57
N LEU A 185 11.59 -1.16 -6.13
CA LEU A 185 12.96 -1.02 -5.65
C LEU A 185 13.68 0.02 -6.48
N TRP A 186 14.19 1.04 -5.80
CA TRP A 186 14.90 2.17 -6.38
C TRP A 186 16.32 2.23 -5.86
N MET A 187 17.23 2.72 -6.71
CA MET A 187 18.61 3.03 -6.34
C MET A 187 18.97 4.45 -6.74
N TYR A 188 19.57 5.17 -5.82
CA TYR A 188 20.11 6.51 -6.05
C TYR A 188 21.62 6.52 -5.80
N LYS A 189 22.40 6.98 -6.81
CA LYS A 189 23.86 7.18 -6.71
C LYS A 189 24.15 8.66 -6.54
N TYR A 190 24.75 9.04 -5.41
CA TYR A 190 25.04 10.45 -5.10
C TYR A 190 26.10 11.06 -6.02
N ASN A 191 27.12 10.31 -6.40
CA ASN A 191 28.27 10.81 -7.18
C ASN A 191 27.88 11.33 -8.56
N ASP A 192 26.97 10.65 -9.23
CA ASP A 192 26.48 11.04 -10.57
C ASP A 192 25.03 11.53 -10.54
N SER A 193 24.43 11.52 -9.35
CA SER A 193 23.04 11.90 -9.12
C SER A 193 22.04 11.13 -9.99
N SER A 194 22.34 9.87 -10.26
CA SER A 194 21.47 8.99 -11.04
C SER A 194 20.44 8.31 -10.16
N LEU A 195 19.22 8.19 -10.67
CA LEU A 195 18.13 7.44 -10.08
C LEU A 195 17.75 6.30 -11.03
N THR A 196 17.77 5.08 -10.53
CA THR A 196 17.43 3.88 -11.29
C THR A 196 16.28 3.15 -10.61
N ASN A 197 15.22 2.81 -11.36
CA ASN A 197 14.23 1.83 -10.92
C ASN A 197 14.82 0.43 -11.23
N ILE A 198 15.16 -0.32 -10.17
CA ILE A 198 15.76 -1.65 -10.28
C ILE A 198 14.70 -2.71 -10.54
N PHE A 199 13.59 -2.59 -9.83
CA PHE A 199 12.49 -3.52 -9.93
C PHE A 199 11.17 -2.80 -9.67
N SER A 200 10.18 -3.08 -10.51
CA SER A 200 8.79 -2.75 -10.27
C SER A 200 7.96 -3.96 -10.59
N TYR A 201 7.04 -4.27 -9.73
CA TYR A 201 5.98 -5.18 -10.18
C TYR A 201 5.23 -4.49 -11.33
N PRO A 202 4.97 -5.17 -12.46
CA PRO A 202 4.44 -4.53 -13.65
C PRO A 202 3.17 -3.75 -13.34
N GLN A 203 3.26 -2.43 -13.48
CA GLN A 203 2.14 -1.49 -13.38
C GLN A 203 1.89 -0.91 -14.78
N ASP A 204 1.57 -1.79 -15.75
CA ASP A 204 1.40 -1.40 -17.15
C ASP A 204 0.23 -0.42 -17.33
N SER A 205 -0.74 -0.46 -16.43
CA SER A 205 -1.89 0.44 -16.43
C SER A 205 -2.61 0.40 -15.08
N PHE A 206 -2.95 1.56 -14.53
CA PHE A 206 -3.85 1.65 -13.37
C PHE A 206 -5.28 1.17 -13.64
N SER A 207 -5.65 0.91 -14.90
CA SER A 207 -6.93 0.29 -15.24
C SER A 207 -6.97 -1.23 -15.02
N ASP A 208 -5.82 -1.87 -14.83
CA ASP A 208 -5.74 -3.30 -14.51
C ASP A 208 -5.94 -3.51 -13.00
N ALA A 209 -6.99 -4.25 -12.61
CA ALA A 209 -7.30 -4.54 -11.21
C ALA A 209 -6.14 -5.25 -10.46
N ARG A 210 -5.25 -5.93 -11.16
CA ARG A 210 -4.06 -6.57 -10.59
C ARG A 210 -3.05 -5.55 -10.04
N THR A 211 -3.09 -4.31 -10.52
CA THR A 211 -2.25 -3.20 -10.03
C THR A 211 -2.54 -2.87 -8.55
N LEU A 212 -3.76 -3.13 -8.09
CA LEU A 212 -4.20 -2.88 -6.71
C LEU A 212 -3.82 -4.01 -5.73
N ASN A 213 -3.05 -5.00 -6.17
CA ASN A 213 -2.58 -6.04 -5.24
C ASN A 213 -1.53 -5.47 -4.29
N THR A 214 -1.87 -5.41 -3.01
CA THR A 214 -1.00 -4.97 -1.91
C THR A 214 -0.39 -6.13 -1.12
N ASN A 215 -0.69 -7.38 -1.50
CA ASN A 215 -0.20 -8.59 -0.83
C ASN A 215 1.15 -9.05 -1.42
N LEU A 216 2.03 -8.11 -1.69
CA LEU A 216 3.36 -8.34 -2.22
C LEU A 216 4.30 -7.25 -1.73
N ASP A 217 5.53 -7.62 -1.35
CA ASP A 217 6.53 -6.69 -0.86
C ASP A 217 7.94 -7.11 -1.28
N ILE A 218 8.90 -6.22 -1.06
CA ILE A 218 10.31 -6.40 -1.42
C ILE A 218 11.15 -6.22 -0.17
N ASN A 219 12.12 -7.13 0.06
CA ASN A 219 13.15 -6.97 1.07
C ASN A 219 14.54 -6.98 0.44
N ILE A 220 15.40 -6.02 0.78
CA ILE A 220 16.79 -5.95 0.30
C ILE A 220 17.62 -6.85 1.19
N ALA A 221 18.13 -7.96 0.63
CA ALA A 221 18.91 -8.94 1.38
C ALA A 221 20.39 -8.55 1.52
N ASP A 222 20.97 -7.90 0.49
CA ASP A 222 22.36 -7.41 0.50
C ASP A 222 22.59 -6.40 -0.62
N MET A 223 23.52 -5.47 -0.42
CA MET A 223 24.01 -4.54 -1.42
C MET A 223 25.51 -4.34 -1.26
N ASP A 224 26.29 -4.54 -2.34
CA ASP A 224 27.72 -4.32 -2.35
C ASP A 224 28.10 -2.84 -2.64
N ALA A 225 29.40 -2.55 -2.60
CA ALA A 225 29.96 -1.22 -2.83
C ALA A 225 29.74 -0.69 -4.26
N ASP A 226 29.57 -1.57 -5.23
CA ASP A 226 29.34 -1.23 -6.64
C ASP A 226 27.87 -0.99 -6.95
N GLY A 227 26.97 -1.35 -6.00
CA GLY A 227 25.53 -1.24 -6.12
C GLY A 227 24.86 -2.45 -6.77
N ASN A 228 25.52 -3.62 -6.76
CA ASN A 228 24.85 -4.87 -7.04
C ASN A 228 23.98 -5.24 -5.85
N ILE A 229 22.75 -5.70 -6.11
CA ILE A 229 21.75 -5.93 -5.06
C ILE A 229 21.18 -7.33 -5.16
N TYR A 230 21.13 -8.02 -4.03
CA TYR A 230 20.30 -9.20 -3.82
C TYR A 230 19.04 -8.77 -3.08
N PHE A 231 17.88 -9.10 -3.63
CA PHE A 231 16.59 -8.75 -3.02
C PHE A 231 15.57 -9.86 -3.22
N VAL A 232 14.60 -9.87 -2.33
CA VAL A 232 13.52 -10.86 -2.31
C VAL A 232 12.21 -10.15 -2.60
N VAL A 233 11.43 -10.69 -3.53
CA VAL A 233 10.03 -10.35 -3.73
C VAL A 233 9.20 -11.48 -3.14
N TYR A 234 8.29 -11.19 -2.22
CA TYR A 234 7.51 -12.19 -1.53
C TYR A 234 6.04 -11.80 -1.40
N GLY A 235 5.17 -12.80 -1.39
CA GLY A 235 3.72 -12.63 -1.30
C GLY A 235 2.98 -13.32 -2.43
N TYR A 236 1.83 -12.78 -2.81
CA TYR A 236 1.01 -13.30 -3.90
C TYR A 236 1.51 -12.76 -5.25
N MET A 237 2.01 -13.66 -6.08
CA MET A 237 2.48 -13.32 -7.43
C MET A 237 1.27 -13.10 -8.34
N ASN A 238 0.91 -11.84 -8.57
CA ASN A 238 -0.27 -11.49 -9.35
C ASN A 238 -0.01 -11.36 -10.85
N ARG A 239 1.24 -11.56 -11.29
CA ARG A 239 1.69 -11.50 -12.69
C ARG A 239 2.98 -12.29 -12.89
N GLY A 240 3.37 -12.48 -14.15
CA GLY A 240 4.64 -13.09 -14.52
C GLY A 240 4.60 -14.60 -14.54
N GLU A 241 5.78 -15.22 -14.49
CA GLU A 241 5.91 -16.68 -14.62
C GLU A 241 5.25 -17.44 -13.46
N HIS A 242 5.18 -16.82 -12.29
CA HIS A 242 4.60 -17.43 -11.08
C HIS A 242 3.19 -16.92 -10.76
N GLU A 243 2.48 -16.35 -11.73
CA GLU A 243 1.14 -15.80 -11.53
C GLU A 243 0.19 -16.82 -10.88
N GLY A 244 -0.52 -16.38 -9.84
CA GLY A 244 -1.48 -17.20 -9.10
C GLY A 244 -0.90 -17.96 -7.92
N LYS A 245 0.40 -17.82 -7.63
CA LYS A 245 1.07 -18.52 -6.53
C LYS A 245 1.41 -17.55 -5.39
N ASN A 246 1.38 -18.07 -4.17
CA ASN A 246 2.09 -17.44 -3.06
C ASN A 246 3.52 -17.97 -3.02
N GLY A 247 4.47 -17.11 -2.71
CA GLY A 247 5.86 -17.55 -2.64
C GLY A 247 6.85 -16.41 -2.51
N MET A 248 8.09 -16.76 -2.72
CA MET A 248 9.24 -15.88 -2.61
C MET A 248 10.16 -16.10 -3.80
N SER A 249 10.54 -15.00 -4.48
CA SER A 249 11.56 -14.99 -5.53
C SER A 249 12.81 -14.26 -5.04
N LEU A 250 13.97 -14.84 -5.18
CA LEU A 250 15.25 -14.17 -5.02
C LEU A 250 15.72 -13.62 -6.35
N TYR A 251 16.04 -12.33 -6.37
CA TYR A 251 16.58 -11.62 -7.52
C TYR A 251 17.99 -11.12 -7.26
N TYR A 252 18.76 -11.02 -8.34
CA TYR A 252 20.04 -10.32 -8.39
C TYR A 252 19.98 -9.19 -9.41
N TYR A 253 20.39 -7.99 -9.00
CA TYR A 253 20.60 -6.86 -9.88
C TYR A 253 22.09 -6.61 -10.07
N SER A 254 22.55 -6.57 -11.35
CA SER A 254 23.89 -6.17 -11.74
C SER A 254 23.90 -4.66 -12.05
N ALA A 255 24.69 -3.90 -11.30
CA ALA A 255 24.84 -2.47 -11.50
C ALA A 255 25.64 -2.12 -12.76
N GLU A 256 26.55 -3.02 -13.19
CA GLU A 256 27.35 -2.87 -14.42
C GLU A 256 26.47 -3.04 -15.66
N ASP A 257 25.68 -4.11 -15.70
CA ASP A 257 24.83 -4.44 -16.84
C ASP A 257 23.46 -3.74 -16.80
N MET A 258 23.09 -3.16 -15.66
CA MET A 258 21.77 -2.61 -15.37
C MET A 258 20.63 -3.62 -15.63
N THR A 259 20.86 -4.87 -15.25
CA THR A 259 19.91 -5.98 -15.48
C THR A 259 19.52 -6.64 -14.16
N THR A 260 18.28 -7.06 -14.09
CA THR A 260 17.71 -7.84 -12.97
C THR A 260 17.42 -9.26 -13.44
N GLN A 261 17.87 -10.25 -12.67
CA GLN A 261 17.68 -11.67 -12.96
C GLN A 261 17.05 -12.36 -11.74
N GLU A 262 15.99 -13.14 -11.98
CA GLU A 262 15.49 -14.08 -10.99
C GLU A 262 16.44 -15.26 -10.85
N LEU A 263 16.83 -15.59 -9.62
CA LEU A 263 17.74 -16.70 -9.33
C LEU A 263 16.98 -17.99 -9.00
N PHE A 264 15.91 -17.88 -8.22
CA PHE A 264 15.00 -18.99 -7.92
C PHE A 264 13.66 -18.48 -7.36
N PHE A 265 12.66 -19.36 -7.39
CA PHE A 265 11.35 -19.17 -6.77
C PHE A 265 11.05 -20.32 -5.82
N VAL A 266 10.49 -19.99 -4.66
CA VAL A 266 10.00 -20.97 -3.68
C VAL A 266 8.50 -20.70 -3.48
N GLU A 267 7.68 -21.68 -3.90
CA GLU A 267 6.24 -21.66 -3.64
C GLU A 267 5.94 -22.04 -2.20
N CYS A 268 5.02 -21.36 -1.54
CA CYS A 268 4.55 -21.68 -0.20
C CYS A 268 3.05 -21.45 -0.06
N ASP A 269 2.44 -22.14 0.90
CA ASP A 269 1.00 -22.02 1.20
C ASP A 269 0.70 -20.97 2.28
N GLU A 270 1.73 -20.23 2.75
CA GLU A 270 1.58 -19.23 3.80
C GLU A 270 0.92 -17.95 3.27
N SER A 271 0.18 -17.28 4.15
CA SER A 271 -0.40 -15.99 3.82
C SER A 271 0.68 -14.90 3.76
N TYR A 272 0.40 -13.83 2.99
CA TYR A 272 1.27 -12.66 2.94
C TYR A 272 1.65 -12.10 4.31
N ASP A 273 0.70 -12.06 5.27
CA ASP A 273 0.95 -11.54 6.61
C ASP A 273 1.97 -12.38 7.40
N ILE A 274 1.99 -13.69 7.18
CA ILE A 274 2.98 -14.59 7.78
C ILE A 274 4.32 -14.39 7.08
N MET A 275 4.34 -14.41 5.75
CA MET A 275 5.55 -14.17 4.96
C MET A 275 6.20 -12.81 5.28
N LYS A 276 5.41 -11.76 5.51
CA LYS A 276 5.92 -10.44 5.92
C LYS A 276 6.64 -10.50 7.27
N LYS A 277 6.18 -11.31 8.20
CA LYS A 277 6.80 -11.48 9.52
C LYS A 277 8.05 -12.36 9.50
N GLU A 278 8.12 -13.30 8.59
CA GLU A 278 9.20 -14.27 8.44
C GLU A 278 10.19 -13.85 7.34
N THR A 279 9.87 -14.13 6.10
CA THR A 279 10.70 -13.83 4.93
C THR A 279 11.07 -12.34 4.84
N GLY A 280 10.10 -11.45 5.10
CA GLY A 280 10.33 -10.00 5.08
C GLY A 280 11.29 -9.48 6.14
N ARG A 281 11.59 -10.25 7.20
CA ARG A 281 12.49 -9.85 8.28
C ARG A 281 13.75 -10.69 8.38
N PHE A 282 13.71 -11.93 7.91
CA PHE A 282 14.75 -12.92 8.12
C PHE A 282 15.25 -13.47 6.79
N THR A 283 15.73 -12.58 5.94
CA THR A 283 16.46 -12.92 4.74
C THR A 283 17.86 -12.31 4.82
N TYR A 284 18.85 -13.07 4.39
CA TYR A 284 20.23 -12.63 4.40
C TYR A 284 21.02 -13.34 3.29
N TYR A 285 21.78 -12.58 2.51
CA TYR A 285 22.72 -13.12 1.56
C TYR A 285 24.14 -12.92 2.08
N ASN A 286 24.93 -13.99 2.08
CA ASN A 286 26.34 -13.96 2.45
C ASN A 286 27.20 -14.04 1.18
N ALA A 287 27.72 -12.90 0.74
CA ALA A 287 28.54 -12.79 -0.47
C ALA A 287 29.86 -13.60 -0.39
N GLN A 288 30.44 -13.77 0.82
CA GLN A 288 31.69 -14.52 0.99
C GLN A 288 31.50 -16.03 0.77
N THR A 289 30.36 -16.56 1.19
CA THR A 289 30.07 -18.01 1.06
C THR A 289 29.11 -18.31 -0.09
N ASN A 290 28.58 -17.28 -0.75
CA ASN A 290 27.57 -17.38 -1.80
C ASN A 290 26.34 -18.17 -1.33
N LYS A 291 25.86 -17.86 -0.11
CA LYS A 291 24.72 -18.55 0.51
C LYS A 291 23.63 -17.57 0.84
N PHE A 292 22.42 -17.96 0.54
CA PHE A 292 21.21 -17.22 0.88
C PHE A 292 20.46 -17.95 2.01
N TYR A 293 20.07 -17.21 3.04
CA TYR A 293 19.33 -17.71 4.19
C TYR A 293 17.98 -17.03 4.27
N TYR A 294 16.94 -17.79 4.51
CA TYR A 294 15.58 -17.25 4.68
C TYR A 294 14.77 -18.06 5.68
N LEU A 295 13.81 -17.40 6.34
CA LEU A 295 12.85 -18.04 7.21
C LEU A 295 11.53 -18.20 6.47
N LEU A 296 10.99 -19.40 6.47
CA LEU A 296 9.68 -19.71 5.90
C LEU A 296 9.07 -20.87 6.69
N ASP A 297 7.76 -20.77 7.06
CA ASP A 297 7.04 -21.77 7.85
C ASP A 297 7.82 -22.16 9.12
N GLU A 298 8.23 -21.13 9.89
CA GLU A 298 9.02 -21.26 11.14
C GLU A 298 10.37 -22.02 10.97
N THR A 299 10.78 -22.28 9.74
CA THR A 299 11.98 -23.03 9.41
C THR A 299 13.01 -22.16 8.69
N LEU A 300 14.27 -22.17 9.20
CA LEU A 300 15.38 -21.49 8.54
C LEU A 300 15.97 -22.41 7.45
N TYR A 301 16.01 -21.89 6.24
CA TYR A 301 16.57 -22.53 5.06
C TYR A 301 17.87 -21.87 4.61
N GLU A 302 18.71 -22.65 3.94
CA GLU A 302 19.93 -22.23 3.23
C GLU A 302 19.84 -22.58 1.74
#